data_065441536c054ea6a98bad590a7c9188
#
_entry.id   065441536c054ea6a98bad590a7c9188
#
_cell.length_a   1.000
_cell.length_b   1.000
_cell.length_c   1.000
_cell.angle_alpha   90.00
_cell.angle_beta   90.00
_cell.angle_gamma   90.00
#
_symmetry.space_group_name_H-M   'P 1'
#
loop_
_entity.id
_entity.type
_entity.pdbx_description
1 polymer ?
#
loop_
_entity_poly.entity_id
_entity_poly.type
_entity_poly.pdbx_seq_one_letter_code
_entity_poly.pdbx_strand_id
1 'polypeptide(L)'
;SDTNLNDYLMELRYLPDTVLNAFNEHGWKLVIDHAYTAKMGKLYNVSCTGVTSYQERTIYVSEAGAVLHEFGHFIEGELLSFPARSQELFNAEAKDAPFRSYAKTSSNEYFADYFAYLLTHSDGSKSMQLLKKSTPKTYEYFHSLTINGEPLLGGSHAEEVKNY
;
A
#
# COMPACT_ATOMS: atom_id res chain seq x y z
N SER A 1 -9.22 7.10 -21.84
CA SER A 1 -8.94 6.42 -20.95
C SER A 1 -7.86 6.72 -19.96
N ASP A 2 -8.07 6.27 -19.15
CA ASP A 2 -7.54 5.75 -18.08
C ASP A 2 -6.08 5.50 -18.13
N THR A 3 -5.42 5.68 -19.17
CA THR A 3 -4.02 5.39 -19.30
C THR A 3 -3.17 6.63 -19.33
N ASN A 4 -3.52 7.59 -18.52
CA ASN A 4 -2.65 8.74 -18.36
C ASN A 4 -1.45 8.34 -17.49
N LEU A 5 -0.29 8.19 -18.13
CA LEU A 5 0.94 7.82 -17.46
C LEU A 5 1.27 8.78 -16.31
N ASN A 6 0.93 10.05 -16.45
CA ASN A 6 1.17 11.04 -15.39
C ASN A 6 0.44 10.71 -14.10
N ASP A 7 -0.74 10.11 -14.16
CA ASP A 7 -1.48 9.72 -12.96
C ASP A 7 -0.73 8.65 -12.18
N TYR A 8 -0.12 7.69 -12.88
CA TYR A 8 0.71 6.66 -12.25
C TYR A 8 1.97 7.26 -11.65
N LEU A 9 2.61 8.19 -12.35
CA LEU A 9 3.81 8.84 -11.84
C LEU A 9 3.51 9.68 -10.61
N MET A 10 2.34 10.33 -10.56
CA MET A 10 1.91 11.08 -9.38
C MET A 10 1.73 10.16 -8.17
N GLU A 11 1.15 8.97 -8.38
CA GLU A 11 1.01 7.99 -7.29
C GLU A 11 2.35 7.52 -6.77
N LEU A 12 3.31 7.28 -7.66
CA LEU A 12 4.65 6.86 -7.27
C LEU A 12 5.37 7.92 -6.42
N ARG A 13 5.02 9.19 -6.57
CA ARG A 13 5.62 10.27 -5.78
C ARG A 13 5.22 10.24 -4.31
N TYR A 14 4.11 9.57 -3.98
CA TYR A 14 3.73 9.39 -2.57
C TYR A 14 4.62 8.37 -1.86
N LEU A 15 5.32 7.50 -2.61
CA LEU A 15 6.09 6.43 -1.98
C LEU A 15 7.36 6.97 -1.30
N PRO A 16 7.65 6.51 -0.07
CA PRO A 16 8.91 6.82 0.57
C PRO A 16 10.09 6.29 -0.24
N ASP A 17 11.21 7.00 -0.22
CA ASP A 17 12.43 6.56 -0.88
C ASP A 17 12.88 5.18 -0.40
N THR A 18 12.71 4.91 0.88
CA THR A 18 13.01 3.59 1.47
C THR A 18 12.31 2.46 0.70
N VAL A 19 11.04 2.66 0.35
CA VAL A 19 10.24 1.66 -0.35
C VAL A 19 10.69 1.54 -1.80
N LEU A 20 10.86 2.67 -2.49
CA LEU A 20 11.28 2.67 -3.89
C LEU A 20 12.67 2.04 -4.05
N ASN A 21 13.59 2.35 -3.16
CA ASN A 21 14.93 1.77 -3.19
C ASN A 21 14.88 0.25 -3.02
N ALA A 22 14.09 -0.23 -2.05
CA ALA A 22 13.93 -1.66 -1.83
C ALA A 22 13.28 -2.35 -3.04
N PHE A 23 12.27 -1.73 -3.64
CA PHE A 23 11.60 -2.24 -4.82
C PHE A 23 12.59 -2.45 -5.97
N ASN A 24 13.43 -1.45 -6.21
CA ASN A 24 14.48 -1.54 -7.25
C ASN A 24 15.55 -2.57 -6.90
N GLU A 25 16.02 -2.59 -5.67
CA GLU A 25 17.06 -3.53 -5.22
C GLU A 25 16.61 -4.98 -5.32
N HIS A 26 15.31 -5.23 -5.04
CA HIS A 26 14.74 -6.57 -5.14
C HIS A 26 14.39 -6.99 -6.58
N GLY A 27 14.63 -6.11 -7.55
CA GLY A 27 14.40 -6.42 -8.96
C GLY A 27 12.94 -6.45 -9.37
N TRP A 28 12.08 -5.74 -8.67
CA TRP A 28 10.66 -5.67 -8.96
C TRP A 28 10.34 -4.68 -10.08
N LYS A 29 9.18 -4.88 -10.71
CA LYS A 29 8.69 -4.03 -11.80
C LYS A 29 7.23 -3.64 -11.55
N LEU A 30 6.88 -2.45 -12.01
CA LEU A 30 5.50 -1.98 -12.07
C LEU A 30 5.07 -1.96 -13.53
N VAL A 31 3.99 -2.67 -13.86
CA VAL A 31 3.52 -2.82 -15.23
C VAL A 31 2.05 -2.40 -15.32
N ILE A 32 1.74 -1.52 -16.26
CA ILE A 32 0.36 -1.14 -16.56
C ILE A 32 -0.16 -2.16 -17.57
N ASP A 33 -1.10 -3.01 -17.17
CA ASP A 33 -1.58 -4.11 -18.01
C ASP A 33 -3.06 -4.41 -17.73
N HIS A 34 -3.92 -3.83 -18.57
CA HIS A 34 -5.36 -4.01 -18.46
C HIS A 34 -5.80 -5.44 -18.75
N ALA A 35 -5.14 -6.09 -19.69
CA ALA A 35 -5.48 -7.46 -20.05
C ALA A 35 -5.18 -8.43 -18.91
N TYR A 36 -4.05 -8.25 -18.24
CA TYR A 36 -3.66 -9.11 -17.12
C TYR A 36 -4.64 -8.96 -15.95
N THR A 37 -4.95 -7.72 -15.54
CA THR A 37 -5.86 -7.50 -14.41
C THR A 37 -7.28 -7.99 -14.73
N ALA A 38 -7.74 -7.82 -15.98
CA ALA A 38 -9.04 -8.33 -16.41
C ALA A 38 -9.08 -9.86 -16.35
N LYS A 39 -8.01 -10.52 -16.78
CA LYS A 39 -7.89 -11.99 -16.72
C LYS A 39 -7.94 -12.48 -15.27
N MET A 40 -7.22 -11.82 -14.38
CA MET A 40 -7.20 -12.20 -12.96
C MET A 40 -8.55 -11.94 -12.29
N GLY A 41 -9.22 -10.85 -12.66
CA GLY A 41 -10.56 -10.55 -12.16
C GLY A 41 -11.56 -11.63 -12.55
N LYS A 42 -11.49 -12.09 -13.80
CA LYS A 42 -12.32 -13.20 -14.28
C LYS A 42 -12.02 -14.50 -13.53
N LEU A 43 -10.74 -14.81 -13.38
CA LEU A 43 -10.31 -16.06 -12.74
C LEU A 43 -10.81 -16.17 -11.31
N TYR A 44 -10.82 -15.08 -10.58
CA TYR A 44 -11.24 -15.04 -9.17
C TYR A 44 -12.64 -14.47 -8.97
N ASN A 45 -13.34 -14.15 -10.06
CA ASN A 45 -14.71 -13.60 -10.02
C ASN A 45 -14.82 -12.33 -9.16
N VAL A 46 -13.89 -11.41 -9.36
CA VAL A 46 -13.84 -10.13 -8.64
C VAL A 46 -13.45 -9.01 -9.59
N SER A 47 -13.73 -7.77 -9.18
CA SER A 47 -13.20 -6.60 -9.88
C SER A 47 -11.74 -6.45 -9.47
N CYS A 48 -10.85 -6.37 -10.45
CA CYS A 48 -9.42 -6.34 -10.19
C CYS A 48 -8.75 -5.21 -10.95
N THR A 49 -8.14 -4.27 -10.23
CA THR A 49 -7.40 -3.14 -10.81
C THR A 49 -5.91 -3.19 -10.49
N GLY A 50 -5.51 -4.13 -9.67
CA GLY A 50 -4.10 -4.34 -9.33
C GLY A 50 -3.85 -5.75 -8.83
N VAL A 51 -2.65 -6.24 -9.09
CA VAL A 51 -2.17 -7.56 -8.63
C VAL A 51 -0.70 -7.44 -8.27
N THR A 52 -0.35 -7.93 -7.09
CA THR A 52 1.05 -8.07 -6.68
C THR A 52 1.44 -9.53 -6.82
N SER A 53 2.33 -9.83 -7.77
CA SER A 53 2.84 -11.17 -8.00
C SER A 53 4.23 -11.32 -7.40
N TYR A 54 4.32 -12.03 -6.29
CA TYR A 54 5.61 -12.28 -5.64
C TYR A 54 6.48 -13.21 -6.46
N GLN A 55 5.86 -14.15 -7.16
CA GLN A 55 6.57 -15.10 -8.00
C GLN A 55 7.24 -14.39 -9.19
N GLU A 56 6.54 -13.45 -9.80
CA GLU A 56 7.05 -12.72 -10.96
C GLU A 56 7.80 -11.44 -10.58
N ARG A 57 7.78 -11.07 -9.32
CA ARG A 57 8.34 -9.81 -8.82
C ARG A 57 7.80 -8.62 -9.60
N THR A 58 6.48 -8.62 -9.78
CA THR A 58 5.83 -7.60 -10.60
C THR A 58 4.53 -7.17 -9.94
N ILE A 59 4.30 -5.86 -9.97
CA ILE A 59 3.00 -5.28 -9.65
C ILE A 59 2.34 -4.94 -10.99
N TYR A 60 1.16 -5.51 -11.22
CA TYR A 60 0.33 -5.20 -12.40
C TYR A 60 -0.79 -4.27 -11.97
N VAL A 61 -1.01 -3.19 -12.71
CA VAL A 61 -2.09 -2.24 -12.42
C VAL A 61 -2.81 -1.84 -13.71
N SER A 62 -4.09 -1.54 -13.58
CA SER A 62 -4.90 -0.97 -14.66
C SER A 62 -5.52 0.37 -14.28
N GLU A 63 -5.34 0.80 -13.04
CA GLU A 63 -5.77 2.11 -12.54
C GLU A 63 -4.69 2.68 -11.63
N ALA A 64 -4.45 3.99 -11.76
CA ALA A 64 -3.44 4.67 -10.94
C ALA A 64 -3.76 4.56 -9.44
N GLY A 65 -5.03 4.61 -9.07
CA GLY A 65 -5.46 4.50 -7.68
C GLY A 65 -5.12 3.17 -7.01
N ALA A 66 -4.75 2.15 -7.76
CA ALA A 66 -4.36 0.85 -7.19
C ALA A 66 -2.88 0.79 -6.80
N VAL A 67 -2.05 1.72 -7.28
CA VAL A 67 -0.59 1.64 -7.14
C VAL A 67 -0.14 1.52 -5.68
N LEU A 68 -0.58 2.43 -4.82
CA LEU A 68 -0.11 2.46 -3.44
C LEU A 68 -0.56 1.24 -2.64
N HIS A 69 -1.77 0.76 -2.90
CA HIS A 69 -2.29 -0.46 -2.29
C HIS A 69 -1.41 -1.66 -2.64
N GLU A 70 -1.06 -1.81 -3.92
CA GLU A 70 -0.22 -2.92 -4.37
C GLU A 70 1.20 -2.82 -3.79
N PHE A 71 1.74 -1.62 -3.65
CA PHE A 71 3.00 -1.45 -2.94
C PHE A 71 2.90 -1.85 -1.46
N GLY A 72 1.73 -1.69 -0.85
CA GLY A 72 1.48 -2.21 0.49
C GLY A 72 1.65 -3.73 0.56
N HIS A 73 1.13 -4.45 -0.43
CA HIS A 73 1.34 -5.90 -0.54
C HIS A 73 2.82 -6.24 -0.73
N PHE A 74 3.52 -5.49 -1.57
CA PHE A 74 4.97 -5.67 -1.76
C PHE A 74 5.71 -5.56 -0.43
N ILE A 75 5.41 -4.55 0.36
CA ILE A 75 6.07 -4.36 1.66
C ILE A 75 5.78 -5.54 2.57
N GLU A 76 4.51 -5.90 2.74
CA GLU A 76 4.14 -6.94 3.69
C GLU A 76 4.71 -8.30 3.30
N GLY A 77 4.63 -8.68 2.04
CA GLY A 77 5.07 -10.00 1.59
C GLY A 77 6.55 -10.09 1.31
N GLU A 78 7.07 -9.16 0.49
CA GLU A 78 8.47 -9.22 0.07
C GLU A 78 9.43 -8.70 1.13
N LEU A 79 9.14 -7.57 1.75
CA LEU A 79 10.08 -6.97 2.70
C LEU A 79 9.92 -7.50 4.11
N LEU A 80 8.71 -7.82 4.55
CA LEU A 80 8.43 -8.23 5.93
C LEU A 80 8.09 -9.72 6.07
N SER A 81 7.95 -10.46 4.96
CA SER A 81 7.66 -11.89 4.96
C SER A 81 6.38 -12.25 5.75
N PHE A 82 5.33 -11.48 5.56
CA PHE A 82 4.01 -11.71 6.17
C PHE A 82 4.09 -11.91 7.70
N PRO A 83 4.47 -10.86 8.46
CA PRO A 83 4.67 -11.01 9.90
C PRO A 83 3.37 -11.35 10.62
N ALA A 84 3.45 -12.17 11.65
CA ALA A 84 2.30 -12.55 12.47
C ALA A 84 1.64 -11.34 13.10
N ARG A 85 2.40 -10.27 13.35
CA ARG A 85 1.88 -9.02 13.92
C ARG A 85 0.78 -8.39 13.06
N SER A 86 0.88 -8.53 11.72
CA SER A 86 -0.16 -8.02 10.82
C SER A 86 -1.53 -8.64 11.12
N GLN A 87 -1.57 -9.95 11.33
CA GLN A 87 -2.82 -10.64 11.64
C GLN A 87 -3.35 -10.24 13.02
N GLU A 88 -2.48 -10.08 14.01
CA GLU A 88 -2.87 -9.63 15.34
C GLU A 88 -3.51 -8.25 15.31
N LEU A 89 -2.89 -7.32 14.58
CA LEU A 89 -3.40 -5.95 14.44
C LEU A 89 -4.73 -5.94 13.69
N PHE A 90 -4.85 -6.74 12.65
CA PHE A 90 -6.10 -6.90 11.90
C PHE A 90 -7.22 -7.36 12.84
N ASN A 91 -6.97 -8.41 13.59
CA ASN A 91 -7.98 -8.97 14.51
C ASN A 91 -8.40 -7.95 15.57
N ALA A 92 -7.46 -7.13 16.03
CA ALA A 92 -7.71 -6.19 17.11
C ALA A 92 -8.41 -4.91 16.64
N GLU A 93 -8.05 -4.38 15.47
CA GLU A 93 -8.40 -3.00 15.12
C GLU A 93 -9.08 -2.79 13.77
N ALA A 94 -9.01 -3.76 12.84
CA ALA A 94 -9.51 -3.51 11.48
C ALA A 94 -10.98 -3.11 11.44
N LYS A 95 -11.80 -3.66 12.32
CA LYS A 95 -13.25 -3.37 12.38
C LYS A 95 -13.52 -1.89 12.67
N ASP A 96 -12.64 -1.22 13.39
CA ASP A 96 -12.79 0.17 13.79
C ASP A 96 -12.13 1.15 12.82
N ALA A 97 -11.38 0.66 11.85
CA ALA A 97 -10.67 1.49 10.90
C ALA A 97 -11.63 2.22 9.96
N PRO A 98 -11.32 3.48 9.59
CA PRO A 98 -12.17 4.25 8.66
C PRO A 98 -11.91 3.84 7.21
N PHE A 99 -12.00 2.56 6.91
CA PHE A 99 -11.69 1.98 5.60
C PHE A 99 -12.92 1.34 4.97
N ARG A 100 -12.84 1.16 3.65
CA ARG A 100 -13.83 0.39 2.89
C ARG A 100 -13.88 -1.06 3.38
N SER A 101 -15.00 -1.71 3.13
CA SER A 101 -15.21 -3.08 3.59
C SER A 101 -14.18 -4.07 3.07
N TYR A 102 -13.67 -3.86 1.85
CA TYR A 102 -12.63 -4.71 1.27
C TYR A 102 -11.38 -4.81 2.17
N ALA A 103 -10.97 -3.70 2.76
CA ALA A 103 -9.81 -3.66 3.65
C ALA A 103 -10.01 -4.45 4.95
N LYS A 104 -11.25 -4.86 5.23
CA LYS A 104 -11.60 -5.62 6.43
C LYS A 104 -11.83 -7.09 6.15
N THR A 105 -11.50 -7.56 4.93
CA THR A 105 -11.69 -8.95 4.53
C THR A 105 -10.51 -9.85 4.91
N SER A 106 -9.31 -9.29 5.00
CA SER A 106 -8.12 -10.04 5.38
C SER A 106 -7.05 -9.10 5.93
N SER A 107 -6.09 -9.66 6.68
CA SER A 107 -4.99 -8.88 7.22
C SER A 107 -4.13 -8.26 6.10
N ASN A 108 -3.99 -8.96 4.98
CA ASN A 108 -3.20 -8.48 3.85
C ASN A 108 -3.85 -7.25 3.21
N GLU A 109 -5.16 -7.27 3.03
CA GLU A 109 -5.87 -6.11 2.46
C GLU A 109 -5.90 -4.94 3.44
N TYR A 110 -6.03 -5.23 4.72
CA TYR A 110 -5.95 -4.20 5.77
C TYR A 110 -4.58 -3.51 5.77
N PHE A 111 -3.51 -4.28 5.73
CA PHE A 111 -2.14 -3.74 5.70
C PHE A 111 -1.95 -2.86 4.46
N ALA A 112 -2.36 -3.34 3.29
CA ALA A 112 -2.18 -2.62 2.03
C ALA A 112 -2.95 -1.30 2.02
N ASP A 113 -4.22 -1.31 2.42
CA ASP A 113 -5.02 -0.07 2.47
C ASP A 113 -4.50 0.88 3.55
N TYR A 114 -4.02 0.35 4.67
CA TYR A 114 -3.45 1.16 5.75
C TYR A 114 -2.23 1.94 5.25
N PHE A 115 -1.32 1.24 4.57
CA PHE A 115 -0.14 1.87 3.99
C PHE A 115 -0.53 3.00 3.02
N ALA A 116 -1.44 2.72 2.09
CA ALA A 116 -1.89 3.72 1.12
C ALA A 116 -2.53 4.94 1.82
N TYR A 117 -3.32 4.69 2.86
CA TYR A 117 -3.97 5.76 3.61
C TYR A 117 -2.95 6.68 4.29
N LEU A 118 -1.94 6.09 4.92
CA LEU A 118 -0.87 6.87 5.57
C LEU A 118 -0.13 7.78 4.58
N LEU A 119 0.04 7.33 3.34
CA LEU A 119 0.75 8.12 2.34
C LEU A 119 -0.08 9.24 1.74
N THR A 120 -1.40 9.09 1.73
CA THR A 120 -2.29 10.03 1.02
C THR A 120 -2.98 11.03 1.92
N HIS A 121 -2.74 10.98 3.22
CA HIS A 121 -3.31 11.92 4.18
C HIS A 121 -2.19 12.61 4.97
N SER A 122 -2.32 13.92 5.14
CA SER A 122 -1.31 14.70 5.86
C SER A 122 -1.36 14.44 7.36
N ASP A 123 -0.20 14.46 7.98
CA ASP A 123 -0.09 14.40 9.44
C ASP A 123 -0.85 15.59 10.04
N GLY A 124 -1.60 15.34 11.10
CA GLY A 124 -2.41 16.38 11.72
C GLY A 124 -3.76 16.63 11.06
N SER A 125 -4.04 16.02 9.89
CA SER A 125 -5.37 16.11 9.28
C SER A 125 -6.41 15.40 10.15
N LYS A 126 -7.68 15.75 9.95
CA LYS A 126 -8.77 15.07 10.66
C LYS A 126 -8.80 13.57 10.36
N SER A 127 -8.54 13.22 9.11
CA SER A 127 -8.48 11.82 8.69
C SER A 127 -7.38 11.06 9.42
N MET A 128 -6.19 11.66 9.55
CA MET A 128 -5.08 11.01 10.23
C MET A 128 -5.33 10.94 11.74
N GLN A 129 -5.94 11.96 12.33
CA GLN A 129 -6.32 11.94 13.76
C GLN A 129 -7.33 10.81 14.02
N LEU A 130 -8.31 10.63 13.14
CA LEU A 130 -9.29 9.57 13.25
C LEU A 130 -8.64 8.20 13.13
N LEU A 131 -7.72 8.04 12.19
CA LEU A 131 -6.98 6.78 12.01
C LEU A 131 -6.21 6.42 13.27
N LYS A 132 -5.47 7.37 13.81
CA LYS A 132 -4.68 7.15 15.03
C LYS A 132 -5.56 6.81 16.23
N LYS A 133 -6.72 7.46 16.34
CA LYS A 133 -7.65 7.22 17.44
C LYS A 133 -8.31 5.86 17.35
N SER A 134 -8.73 5.46 16.14
CA SER A 134 -9.47 4.20 15.95
C SER A 134 -8.56 2.98 15.85
N THR A 135 -7.31 3.17 15.43
CA THR A 135 -6.35 2.06 15.24
C THR A 135 -4.98 2.42 15.83
N PRO A 136 -4.90 2.67 17.14
CA PRO A 136 -3.65 3.19 17.74
C PRO A 136 -2.48 2.22 17.63
N LYS A 137 -2.73 0.92 17.74
CA LYS A 137 -1.65 -0.09 17.67
C LYS A 137 -1.12 -0.24 16.26
N THR A 138 -1.99 -0.25 15.26
CA THR A 138 -1.58 -0.33 13.87
C THR A 138 -0.83 0.94 13.46
N TYR A 139 -1.33 2.10 13.88
CA TYR A 139 -0.68 3.37 13.61
C TYR A 139 0.76 3.37 14.13
N GLU A 140 0.94 2.97 15.39
CA GLU A 140 2.27 2.89 16.01
C GLU A 140 3.16 1.88 15.28
N TYR A 141 2.60 0.74 14.92
CA TYR A 141 3.33 -0.31 14.21
C TYR A 141 3.97 0.22 12.92
N PHE A 142 3.16 0.88 12.07
CA PHE A 142 3.68 1.43 10.83
C PHE A 142 4.76 2.49 11.05
N HIS A 143 4.60 3.31 12.08
CA HIS A 143 5.56 4.37 12.38
C HIS A 143 6.85 3.85 13.01
N SER A 144 6.84 2.60 13.49
CA SER A 144 8.03 1.96 14.06
C SER A 144 8.75 1.05 13.07
N LEU A 145 8.14 0.75 11.92
CA LEU A 145 8.74 -0.14 10.94
C LEU A 145 9.97 0.48 10.29
N THR A 146 11.00 -0.35 10.13
CA THR A 146 12.21 0.02 9.40
C THR A 146 12.51 -1.00 8.32
N ILE A 147 13.11 -0.54 7.24
CA ILE A 147 13.59 -1.37 6.14
C ILE A 147 15.07 -1.02 5.95
N ASN A 148 15.94 -1.99 6.10
CA ASN A 148 17.40 -1.79 6.02
C ASN A 148 17.88 -0.66 6.95
N GLY A 149 17.29 -0.59 8.14
CA GLY A 149 17.66 0.41 9.14
C GLY A 149 17.04 1.79 8.95
N GLU A 150 16.28 2.01 7.87
CA GLU A 150 15.63 3.28 7.59
C GLU A 150 14.14 3.19 7.92
N PRO A 151 13.53 4.27 8.43
CA PRO A 151 12.08 4.27 8.67
C PRO A 151 11.30 4.00 7.39
N LEU A 152 10.30 3.11 7.47
CA LEU A 152 9.46 2.79 6.33
C LEU A 152 8.78 4.03 5.75
N LEU A 153 8.23 4.87 6.62
CA LEU A 153 7.49 6.06 6.22
C LEU A 153 8.37 7.30 6.09
N GLY A 154 9.69 7.15 6.31
CA GLY A 154 10.62 8.24 6.19
C GLY A 154 10.94 8.55 4.73
N GLY A 155 11.13 9.82 4.43
CA GLY A 155 11.48 10.25 3.10
C GLY A 155 10.87 11.60 2.79
N SER A 156 11.72 12.57 2.49
CA SER A 156 11.30 13.94 2.19
C SER A 156 10.32 14.00 1.03
N HIS A 157 10.44 13.03 0.10
CA HIS A 157 9.65 13.02 -1.12
C HIS A 157 8.16 12.80 -0.85
N ALA A 158 7.83 11.83 0.01
CA ALA A 158 6.44 11.56 0.39
C ALA A 158 5.82 12.76 1.11
N GLU A 159 6.58 13.39 2.00
CA GLU A 159 6.11 14.57 2.73
C GLU A 159 5.87 15.76 1.81
N GLU A 160 6.73 15.96 0.81
CA GLU A 160 6.53 17.03 -0.19
C GLU A 160 5.18 16.88 -0.89
N VAL A 161 4.84 15.67 -1.32
CA VAL A 161 3.59 15.43 -2.06
C VAL A 161 2.39 15.63 -1.16
N LYS A 162 2.45 15.16 0.09
CA LYS A 162 1.34 15.30 1.05
C LYS A 162 1.04 16.75 1.41
N ASN A 163 2.01 17.62 1.32
CA ASN A 163 1.86 19.04 1.65
C ASN A 163 1.30 19.87 0.51
N TYR A 164 1.09 19.28 -0.64
CA TYR A 164 0.38 19.90 -1.74
C TYR A 164 -1.13 19.72 -1.54
#